data_303ef57a422bf61a4c74919889842729
#
_entry.id   303ef57a422bf61a4c74919889842729
#
_cell.length_a   1.000
_cell.length_b   1.000
_cell.length_c   1.000
_cell.angle_alpha   90.00
_cell.angle_beta   90.00
_cell.angle_gamma   90.00
#
_symmetry.space_group_name_H-M   'P 1'
#
loop_
_entity.id
_entity.type
_entity.pdbx_description
1 polymer ?
#
loop_
_entity_poly.entity_id
_entity_poly.type
_entity_poly.pdbx_seq_one_letter_code
_entity_poly.pdbx_strand_id
1 'polypeptide(L)'
;MSDIKNADLVNTGKKPLNSLGIKALNKYKLQIDLERPVPYINELLALSTFYPQDAKIAKKYGKKYGTNAERAVYNGPFKVTNWQVEDKIQLVKNNQYWDKKSVKLDKVNYKVLKDQQAGASLYDTNSIDDTIITSEQVDKYKGSKELNYRLTAATFYIKMNEKTVPEFKNKNLRLAIA
;
A
#
# COMPACT_ATOMS: atom_id res chain seq x y z
N MET A 1 -2.08 -7.22 -12.86
CA MET A 1 -0.85 -7.93 -13.34
C MET A 1 -0.97 -8.46 -14.78
N SER A 2 -2.09 -8.26 -15.41
CA SER A 2 -2.40 -8.70 -16.80
C SER A 2 -1.48 -8.12 -17.90
N ASP A 3 -0.69 -7.11 -17.56
CA ASP A 3 0.28 -6.53 -18.51
C ASP A 3 1.56 -7.38 -18.67
N ILE A 4 1.85 -8.28 -17.73
CA ILE A 4 2.97 -9.23 -17.84
C ILE A 4 2.54 -10.42 -18.69
N LYS A 5 3.38 -10.80 -19.64
CA LYS A 5 3.12 -11.90 -20.58
C LYS A 5 2.69 -13.17 -19.86
N ASN A 6 1.54 -13.72 -20.27
CA ASN A 6 0.90 -14.91 -19.74
C ASN A 6 0.47 -14.83 -18.26
N ALA A 7 0.52 -13.68 -17.57
CA ALA A 7 0.23 -13.62 -16.14
C ALA A 7 -1.17 -14.13 -15.80
N ASP A 8 -2.20 -13.72 -16.54
CA ASP A 8 -3.59 -14.18 -16.30
C ASP A 8 -3.79 -15.66 -16.61
N LEU A 9 -3.11 -16.18 -17.62
CA LEU A 9 -3.17 -17.59 -17.98
C LEU A 9 -2.50 -18.48 -16.95
N VAL A 10 -1.38 -18.04 -16.39
CA VAL A 10 -0.69 -18.73 -15.30
C VAL A 10 -1.50 -18.65 -14.00
N ASN A 11 -2.05 -17.48 -13.67
CA ASN A 11 -2.87 -17.29 -12.47
C ASN A 11 -4.14 -18.14 -12.47
N THR A 12 -4.73 -18.38 -13.65
CA THR A 12 -5.93 -19.23 -13.81
C THR A 12 -5.60 -20.72 -14.05
N GLY A 13 -4.32 -21.12 -13.97
CA GLY A 13 -3.87 -22.48 -14.19
C GLY A 13 -3.91 -22.96 -15.64
N LYS A 14 -4.20 -22.09 -16.61
CA LYS A 14 -4.27 -22.43 -18.05
C LYS A 14 -2.89 -22.57 -18.70
N LYS A 15 -1.85 -22.04 -18.08
CA LYS A 15 -0.45 -22.19 -18.49
C LYS A 15 0.44 -22.49 -17.29
N PRO A 16 1.54 -23.20 -17.49
CA PRO A 16 2.49 -23.51 -16.43
C PRO A 16 3.28 -22.25 -16.02
N LEU A 17 3.80 -22.24 -14.76
CA LEU A 17 4.51 -21.10 -14.17
C LEU A 17 5.74 -20.67 -15.00
N ASN A 18 6.45 -21.60 -15.64
CA ASN A 18 7.62 -21.31 -16.48
C ASN A 18 7.30 -20.55 -17.78
N SER A 19 6.01 -20.43 -18.14
CA SER A 19 5.56 -19.61 -19.27
C SER A 19 5.32 -18.14 -18.92
N LEU A 20 5.42 -17.78 -17.63
CA LEU A 20 5.29 -16.40 -17.17
C LEU A 20 6.40 -15.55 -17.78
N GLY A 21 6.05 -14.35 -18.26
CA GLY A 21 7.00 -13.39 -18.85
C GLY A 21 7.97 -12.77 -17.85
N ILE A 22 8.45 -13.55 -16.86
CA ILE A 22 9.46 -13.09 -15.89
C ILE A 22 10.59 -14.13 -15.86
N LYS A 23 11.83 -13.70 -16.14
CA LYS A 23 12.99 -14.57 -16.18
C LYS A 23 14.19 -13.93 -15.48
N ALA A 24 14.82 -14.64 -14.56
CA ALA A 24 16.14 -14.30 -14.04
C ALA A 24 17.20 -14.74 -15.05
N LEU A 25 17.80 -13.80 -15.76
CA LEU A 25 18.84 -14.09 -16.76
C LEU A 25 20.18 -14.45 -16.09
N ASN A 26 20.45 -13.82 -14.94
CA ASN A 26 21.57 -14.12 -14.06
C ASN A 26 21.29 -13.57 -12.66
N LYS A 27 22.30 -13.61 -11.77
CA LYS A 27 22.20 -13.16 -10.37
C LYS A 27 21.70 -11.71 -10.19
N TYR A 28 21.92 -10.86 -11.18
CA TYR A 28 21.66 -9.40 -11.10
C TYR A 28 20.75 -8.87 -12.20
N LYS A 29 20.26 -9.73 -13.10
CA LYS A 29 19.48 -9.29 -14.25
C LYS A 29 18.17 -10.05 -14.34
N LEU A 30 17.07 -9.32 -14.19
CA LEU A 30 15.70 -9.77 -14.37
C LEU A 30 15.17 -9.24 -15.70
N GLN A 31 14.53 -10.10 -16.48
CA GLN A 31 13.78 -9.74 -17.68
C GLN A 31 12.28 -9.86 -17.41
N ILE A 32 11.53 -8.86 -17.79
CA ILE A 32 10.06 -8.84 -17.73
C ILE A 32 9.53 -8.61 -19.13
N ASP A 33 8.85 -9.60 -19.70
CA ASP A 33 8.18 -9.52 -20.99
C ASP A 33 6.72 -9.09 -20.78
N LEU A 34 6.26 -8.10 -21.54
CA LEU A 34 4.92 -7.55 -21.43
C LEU A 34 4.03 -8.11 -22.55
N GLU A 35 2.71 -8.19 -22.31
CA GLU A 35 1.71 -8.55 -23.35
C GLU A 35 1.57 -7.45 -24.41
N ARG A 36 1.80 -6.20 -24.01
CA ARG A 36 1.67 -5.00 -24.85
C ARG A 36 2.61 -3.92 -24.32
N PRO A 37 2.92 -2.89 -25.10
CA PRO A 37 3.63 -1.72 -24.60
C PRO A 37 2.88 -1.06 -23.42
N VAL A 38 3.55 -0.87 -22.29
CA VAL A 38 3.00 -0.25 -21.08
C VAL A 38 3.90 0.91 -20.67
N PRO A 39 3.58 2.17 -21.07
CA PRO A 39 4.44 3.33 -20.79
C PRO A 39 4.68 3.59 -19.30
N TYR A 40 3.73 3.18 -18.45
CA TYR A 40 3.73 3.35 -16.98
C TYR A 40 4.21 2.10 -16.22
N ILE A 41 5.01 1.23 -16.85
CA ILE A 41 5.47 -0.01 -16.20
C ILE A 41 6.31 0.27 -14.94
N ASN A 42 7.11 1.34 -14.93
CA ASN A 42 7.93 1.69 -13.78
C ASN A 42 7.08 2.06 -12.56
N GLU A 43 5.99 2.78 -12.77
CA GLU A 43 5.02 3.12 -11.74
C GLU A 43 4.31 1.87 -11.20
N LEU A 44 3.97 0.93 -12.09
CA LEU A 44 3.41 -0.36 -11.66
C LEU A 44 4.39 -1.17 -10.81
N LEU A 45 5.67 -1.21 -11.19
CA LEU A 45 6.70 -1.93 -10.43
C LEU A 45 6.96 -1.32 -9.04
N ALA A 46 6.60 -0.05 -8.82
CA ALA A 46 6.66 0.59 -7.52
C ALA A 46 5.51 0.20 -6.57
N LEU A 47 4.48 -0.49 -7.05
CA LEU A 47 3.40 -0.98 -6.20
C LEU A 47 3.86 -2.16 -5.34
N SER A 48 3.36 -2.24 -4.11
CA SER A 48 3.73 -3.28 -3.13
C SER A 48 3.52 -4.72 -3.63
N THR A 49 2.58 -4.94 -4.56
CA THR A 49 2.33 -6.24 -5.22
C THR A 49 3.53 -6.77 -6.03
N PHE A 50 4.44 -5.88 -6.45
CA PHE A 50 5.63 -6.24 -7.20
C PHE A 50 6.89 -6.29 -6.34
N TYR A 51 6.79 -6.02 -5.05
CA TYR A 51 7.96 -6.06 -4.18
C TYR A 51 8.55 -7.47 -4.12
N PRO A 52 9.87 -7.61 -4.24
CA PRO A 52 10.53 -8.91 -4.17
C PRO A 52 10.36 -9.52 -2.78
N GLN A 53 10.14 -10.82 -2.74
CA GLN A 53 10.04 -11.60 -1.51
C GLN A 53 11.18 -12.60 -1.44
N ASP A 54 11.73 -12.82 -0.24
CA ASP A 54 12.66 -13.92 0.00
C ASP A 54 11.89 -15.25 -0.06
N ALA A 55 12.17 -16.04 -1.10
CA ALA A 55 11.47 -17.29 -1.36
C ALA A 55 11.66 -18.31 -0.22
N LYS A 56 12.81 -18.32 0.48
CA LYS A 56 13.06 -19.23 1.60
C LYS A 56 12.18 -18.87 2.80
N ILE A 57 12.12 -17.59 3.12
CA ILE A 57 11.33 -17.07 4.24
C ILE A 57 9.84 -17.17 3.93
N ALA A 58 9.42 -16.80 2.72
CA ALA A 58 8.03 -16.94 2.28
C ALA A 58 7.57 -18.41 2.35
N LYS A 59 8.40 -19.37 1.91
CA LYS A 59 8.11 -20.81 2.02
C LYS A 59 8.08 -21.30 3.48
N LYS A 60 9.01 -20.81 4.32
CA LYS A 60 9.08 -21.19 5.74
C LYS A 60 7.81 -20.81 6.49
N TYR A 61 7.28 -19.61 6.26
CA TYR A 61 6.14 -19.09 7.00
C TYR A 61 4.79 -19.29 6.28
N GLY A 62 4.78 -19.52 4.97
CA GLY A 62 3.57 -19.72 4.18
C GLY A 62 2.54 -18.61 4.41
N LYS A 63 1.32 -18.99 4.80
CA LYS A 63 0.23 -18.04 5.10
C LYS A 63 0.52 -17.08 6.27
N LYS A 64 1.54 -17.38 7.08
CA LYS A 64 1.97 -16.54 8.20
C LYS A 64 3.07 -15.54 7.82
N TYR A 65 3.55 -15.54 6.56
CA TYR A 65 4.52 -14.55 6.09
C TYR A 65 3.94 -13.13 6.21
N GLY A 66 4.74 -12.20 6.77
CA GLY A 66 4.33 -10.80 6.93
C GLY A 66 3.23 -10.52 7.97
N THR A 67 2.88 -11.50 8.82
CA THR A 67 1.85 -11.31 9.87
C THR A 67 2.39 -10.76 11.19
N ASN A 68 3.69 -10.69 11.35
CA ASN A 68 4.36 -10.02 12.47
C ASN A 68 5.80 -9.63 12.09
N ALA A 69 6.49 -8.93 12.99
CA ALA A 69 7.84 -8.41 12.78
C ALA A 69 8.88 -9.50 12.41
N GLU A 70 8.78 -10.68 13.03
CA GLU A 70 9.75 -11.78 12.87
C GLU A 70 9.52 -12.62 11.62
N ARG A 71 8.35 -12.50 10.99
CA ARG A 71 7.93 -13.31 9.83
C ARG A 71 8.00 -12.55 8.51
N ALA A 72 8.83 -11.54 8.46
CA ALA A 72 9.06 -10.75 7.27
C ALA A 72 10.55 -10.47 7.08
N VAL A 73 10.95 -10.14 5.86
CA VAL A 73 12.27 -9.65 5.50
C VAL A 73 12.12 -8.21 5.02
N TYR A 74 13.04 -7.37 5.44
CA TYR A 74 12.96 -5.94 5.20
C TYR A 74 14.14 -5.48 4.34
N ASN A 75 13.85 -4.89 3.19
CA ASN A 75 14.83 -4.24 2.31
C ASN A 75 14.61 -2.73 2.19
N GLY A 76 13.60 -2.20 2.86
CA GLY A 76 13.29 -0.77 2.92
C GLY A 76 14.10 0.00 3.98
N PRO A 77 13.84 1.31 4.11
CA PRO A 77 14.57 2.20 5.04
C PRO A 77 14.36 1.85 6.51
N PHE A 78 13.28 1.18 6.85
CA PHE A 78 12.94 0.77 8.21
C PHE A 78 12.64 -0.72 8.32
N LYS A 79 12.83 -1.27 9.52
CA LYS A 79 12.42 -2.63 9.91
C LYS A 79 11.38 -2.56 11.01
N VAL A 80 10.33 -3.36 10.93
CA VAL A 80 9.38 -3.51 12.03
C VAL A 80 10.05 -4.31 13.15
N THR A 81 10.05 -3.77 14.36
CA THR A 81 10.60 -4.43 15.55
C THR A 81 9.53 -4.88 16.53
N ASN A 82 8.39 -4.18 16.54
CA ASN A 82 7.25 -4.57 17.35
C ASN A 82 5.96 -4.29 16.56
N TRP A 83 5.06 -5.26 16.57
CA TRP A 83 3.74 -5.12 15.97
C TRP A 83 2.70 -5.70 16.92
N GLN A 84 2.00 -4.81 17.58
CA GLN A 84 0.85 -5.12 18.42
C GLN A 84 -0.41 -4.78 17.64
N VAL A 85 -1.18 -5.82 17.31
CA VAL A 85 -2.42 -5.66 16.52
C VAL A 85 -3.39 -4.72 17.24
N GLU A 86 -4.00 -3.80 16.50
CA GLU A 86 -4.93 -2.78 16.99
C GLU A 86 -4.35 -1.78 18.02
N ASP A 87 -3.06 -1.75 18.23
CA ASP A 87 -2.42 -0.84 19.19
C ASP A 87 -1.30 -0.02 18.52
N LYS A 88 -0.16 -0.66 18.21
CA LYS A 88 0.99 0.06 17.69
C LYS A 88 1.89 -0.77 16.79
N ILE A 89 2.60 -0.08 15.90
CA ILE A 89 3.69 -0.64 15.11
C ILE A 89 4.93 0.20 15.35
N GLN A 90 6.03 -0.43 15.73
CA GLN A 90 7.31 0.24 15.96
C GLN A 90 8.33 -0.19 14.92
N LEU A 91 8.98 0.79 14.32
CA LEU A 91 9.99 0.60 13.33
C LEU A 91 11.30 1.22 13.77
N VAL A 92 12.41 0.61 13.36
CA VAL A 92 13.76 1.17 13.53
C VAL A 92 14.45 1.27 12.18
N LYS A 93 15.36 2.21 12.06
CA LYS A 93 16.20 2.41 10.87
C LYS A 93 16.88 1.11 10.44
N ASN A 94 16.82 0.81 9.15
CA ASN A 94 17.48 -0.33 8.57
C ASN A 94 18.91 0.04 8.12
N ASN A 95 19.90 -0.32 8.91
CA ASN A 95 21.30 -0.04 8.58
C ASN A 95 21.83 -0.80 7.36
N GLN A 96 21.07 -1.76 6.83
CA GLN A 96 21.39 -2.50 5.60
C GLN A 96 20.66 -1.92 4.37
N TYR A 97 19.84 -0.88 4.56
CA TYR A 97 19.19 -0.21 3.44
C TYR A 97 20.23 0.45 2.52
N TRP A 98 20.05 0.30 1.21
CA TRP A 98 21.03 0.76 0.22
C TRP A 98 21.29 2.27 0.31
N ASP A 99 20.25 3.07 0.59
CA ASP A 99 20.35 4.51 0.76
C ASP A 99 20.13 4.95 2.23
N LYS A 100 20.76 4.25 3.17
CA LYS A 100 20.63 4.52 4.60
C LYS A 100 21.09 5.93 5.02
N LYS A 101 21.92 6.60 4.18
CA LYS A 101 22.41 7.95 4.46
C LYS A 101 21.31 9.01 4.29
N SER A 102 20.34 8.80 3.42
CA SER A 102 19.19 9.69 3.23
C SER A 102 18.18 9.60 4.37
N VAL A 103 18.19 8.50 5.13
CA VAL A 103 17.23 8.23 6.20
C VAL A 103 17.67 8.96 7.46
N LYS A 104 16.91 9.99 7.84
CA LYS A 104 17.21 10.89 8.98
C LYS A 104 16.67 10.39 10.32
N LEU A 105 15.50 9.73 10.29
CA LEU A 105 14.83 9.20 11.48
C LEU A 105 15.43 7.87 11.90
N ASP A 106 15.65 7.69 13.21
CA ASP A 106 16.12 6.42 13.77
C ASP A 106 14.97 5.47 14.11
N LYS A 107 13.82 6.01 14.51
CA LYS A 107 12.63 5.26 14.90
C LYS A 107 11.37 5.91 14.36
N VAL A 108 10.36 5.09 14.06
CA VAL A 108 9.01 5.54 13.73
C VAL A 108 8.03 4.69 14.54
N ASN A 109 7.12 5.35 15.25
CA ASN A 109 6.09 4.69 16.04
C ASN A 109 4.73 5.01 15.42
N TYR A 110 4.04 4.02 14.89
CA TYR A 110 2.64 4.16 14.49
C TYR A 110 1.74 3.77 15.65
N LYS A 111 0.79 4.63 15.97
CA LYS A 111 -0.30 4.35 16.89
C LYS A 111 -1.56 4.06 16.09
N VAL A 112 -2.22 2.93 16.37
CA VAL A 112 -3.47 2.57 15.71
C VAL A 112 -4.61 3.25 16.45
N LEU A 113 -5.34 4.11 15.76
CA LEU A 113 -6.50 4.82 16.32
C LEU A 113 -7.76 4.29 15.64
N LYS A 114 -8.75 3.91 16.45
CA LYS A 114 -10.07 3.48 15.93
C LYS A 114 -10.92 4.65 15.48
N ASP A 115 -10.69 5.82 16.08
CA ASP A 115 -11.35 7.07 15.74
C ASP A 115 -10.34 8.06 15.15
N GLN A 116 -10.60 8.52 13.94
CA GLN A 116 -9.77 9.53 13.28
C GLN A 116 -9.81 10.89 13.98
N GLN A 117 -10.90 11.24 14.67
CA GLN A 117 -11.00 12.50 15.40
C GLN A 117 -10.04 12.54 16.58
N ALA A 118 -9.76 11.39 17.21
CA ALA A 118 -8.78 11.29 18.29
C ALA A 118 -7.36 11.64 17.81
N GLY A 119 -7.04 11.44 16.53
CA GLY A 119 -5.73 11.79 15.97
C GLY A 119 -5.42 13.28 16.07
N ALA A 120 -6.37 14.13 15.72
CA ALA A 120 -6.21 15.58 15.82
C ALA A 120 -5.97 16.05 17.27
N SER A 121 -6.69 15.47 18.24
CA SER A 121 -6.49 15.80 19.66
C SER A 121 -5.11 15.37 20.18
N LEU A 122 -4.60 14.23 19.72
CA LEU A 122 -3.25 13.78 20.07
C LEU A 122 -2.16 14.66 19.44
N TYR A 123 -2.39 15.16 18.23
CA TYR A 123 -1.52 16.12 17.58
C TYR A 123 -1.49 17.45 18.32
N ASP A 124 -2.64 18.01 18.67
CA ASP A 124 -2.76 19.27 19.42
C ASP A 124 -2.06 19.21 20.80
N THR A 125 -1.98 18.03 21.40
CA THR A 125 -1.28 17.81 22.67
C THR A 125 0.18 17.39 22.50
N ASN A 126 0.74 17.47 21.30
CA ASN A 126 2.11 17.01 20.96
C ASN A 126 2.40 15.55 21.35
N SER A 127 1.35 14.70 21.36
CA SER A 127 1.48 13.27 21.66
C SER A 127 1.84 12.45 20.40
N ILE A 128 1.63 13.02 19.22
CA ILE A 128 2.04 12.48 17.92
C ILE A 128 2.50 13.63 17.02
N ASP A 129 3.35 13.32 16.04
CA ASP A 129 3.96 14.29 15.13
C ASP A 129 3.19 14.46 13.82
N ASP A 130 2.37 13.48 13.44
CA ASP A 130 1.63 13.48 12.17
C ASP A 130 0.32 12.67 12.31
N THR A 131 -0.74 13.15 11.66
CA THR A 131 -2.03 12.45 11.61
C THR A 131 -2.82 12.84 10.37
N ILE A 132 -3.73 11.97 9.95
CA ILE A 132 -4.71 12.29 8.91
C ILE A 132 -5.94 12.86 9.59
N ILE A 133 -6.35 14.05 9.16
CA ILE A 133 -7.57 14.71 9.67
C ILE A 133 -8.78 14.41 8.77
N THR A 134 -9.97 14.48 9.34
CA THR A 134 -11.22 14.36 8.60
C THR A 134 -11.59 15.68 7.91
N SER A 135 -12.48 15.64 6.92
CA SER A 135 -12.98 16.85 6.24
C SER A 135 -13.58 17.89 7.20
N GLU A 136 -14.23 17.43 8.27
CA GLU A 136 -14.83 18.30 9.31
C GLU A 136 -13.77 19.07 10.13
N GLN A 137 -12.56 18.54 10.20
CA GLN A 137 -11.45 19.12 10.96
C GLN A 137 -10.60 20.10 10.13
N VAL A 138 -10.74 20.09 8.80
CA VAL A 138 -9.90 20.91 7.90
C VAL A 138 -10.00 22.39 8.24
N ASP A 139 -11.20 22.89 8.53
CA ASP A 139 -11.41 24.32 8.83
C ASP A 139 -10.65 24.76 10.08
N LYS A 140 -10.48 23.90 11.08
CA LYS A 140 -9.70 24.18 12.29
C LYS A 140 -8.22 24.46 11.98
N TYR A 141 -7.66 23.74 11.00
CA TYR A 141 -6.24 23.85 10.64
C TYR A 141 -5.98 24.69 9.39
N LYS A 142 -7.05 25.27 8.80
CA LYS A 142 -6.96 26.11 7.61
C LYS A 142 -6.05 27.31 7.86
N GLY A 143 -5.05 27.48 7.00
CA GLY A 143 -4.04 28.52 7.15
C GLY A 143 -2.83 28.15 8.03
N SER A 144 -2.85 26.99 8.71
CA SER A 144 -1.65 26.46 9.36
C SER A 144 -0.62 26.02 8.33
N LYS A 145 0.66 26.31 8.60
CA LYS A 145 1.79 25.81 7.79
C LYS A 145 1.98 24.30 7.91
N GLU A 146 1.36 23.68 8.90
CA GLU A 146 1.44 22.25 9.19
C GLU A 146 0.38 21.45 8.43
N LEU A 147 -0.66 22.13 7.89
CA LEU A 147 -1.66 21.48 7.06
C LEU A 147 -1.10 21.18 5.66
N ASN A 148 -0.94 19.91 5.37
CA ASN A 148 -0.43 19.43 4.10
C ASN A 148 -1.53 18.72 3.30
N TYR A 149 -1.69 19.09 2.04
CA TYR A 149 -2.59 18.42 1.10
C TYR A 149 -1.81 17.44 0.24
N ARG A 150 -2.21 16.17 0.29
CA ARG A 150 -1.64 15.14 -0.57
C ARG A 150 -2.60 14.83 -1.71
N LEU A 151 -2.22 15.23 -2.91
CA LEU A 151 -3.00 14.86 -4.10
C LEU A 151 -2.82 13.36 -4.37
N THR A 152 -3.94 12.69 -4.60
CA THR A 152 -3.97 11.28 -4.98
C THR A 152 -4.61 11.14 -6.36
N ALA A 153 -4.09 10.26 -7.21
CA ALA A 153 -4.70 9.91 -8.49
C ALA A 153 -5.85 8.92 -8.24
N ALA A 154 -6.88 9.37 -7.50
CA ALA A 154 -8.04 8.56 -7.14
C ALA A 154 -9.33 9.33 -7.41
N THR A 155 -10.33 8.63 -7.93
CA THR A 155 -11.69 9.14 -8.08
C THR A 155 -12.60 8.41 -7.09
N PHE A 156 -13.23 9.16 -6.21
CA PHE A 156 -14.25 8.61 -5.31
C PHE A 156 -15.61 8.71 -5.99
N TYR A 157 -16.38 7.63 -5.95
CA TYR A 157 -17.71 7.58 -6.55
C TYR A 157 -18.64 6.67 -5.76
N ILE A 158 -19.94 6.93 -5.86
CA ILE A 158 -20.99 6.08 -5.32
C ILE A 158 -21.40 5.09 -6.39
N LYS A 159 -21.25 3.79 -6.12
CA LYS A 159 -21.70 2.73 -7.02
C LYS A 159 -23.10 2.28 -6.62
N MET A 160 -24.08 2.59 -7.42
CA MET A 160 -25.47 2.18 -7.20
C MET A 160 -25.72 0.79 -7.76
N ASN A 161 -26.25 -0.11 -6.94
CA ASN A 161 -26.52 -1.49 -7.34
C ASN A 161 -27.94 -1.63 -7.91
N GLU A 162 -28.08 -1.45 -9.22
CA GLU A 162 -29.36 -1.54 -9.93
C GLU A 162 -29.93 -2.98 -9.98
N LYS A 163 -29.11 -4.00 -9.69
CA LYS A 163 -29.55 -5.40 -9.73
C LYS A 163 -30.29 -5.80 -8.46
N THR A 164 -29.79 -5.41 -7.31
CA THR A 164 -30.35 -5.77 -5.99
C THR A 164 -31.28 -4.70 -5.41
N VAL A 165 -31.17 -3.48 -5.92
CA VAL A 165 -32.03 -2.34 -5.53
C VAL A 165 -32.66 -1.78 -6.82
N PRO A 166 -33.83 -2.30 -7.24
CA PRO A 166 -34.47 -1.96 -8.51
C PRO A 166 -34.80 -0.47 -8.68
N GLU A 167 -34.98 0.25 -7.58
CA GLU A 167 -35.25 1.70 -7.54
C GLU A 167 -34.12 2.50 -8.22
N PHE A 168 -32.89 2.01 -8.15
CA PHE A 168 -31.74 2.61 -8.82
C PHE A 168 -31.75 2.47 -10.34
N LYS A 169 -32.67 1.69 -10.93
CA LYS A 169 -32.92 1.72 -12.39
C LYS A 169 -33.54 3.05 -12.83
N ASN A 170 -34.17 3.79 -11.90
CA ASN A 170 -34.67 5.12 -12.18
C ASN A 170 -33.50 6.12 -12.31
N LYS A 171 -33.32 6.65 -13.53
CA LYS A 171 -32.26 7.62 -13.82
C LYS A 171 -32.36 8.89 -12.96
N ASN A 172 -33.59 9.37 -12.72
CA ASN A 172 -33.80 10.62 -11.96
C ASN A 172 -33.40 10.42 -10.49
N LEU A 173 -33.65 9.23 -9.92
CA LEU A 173 -33.22 8.93 -8.56
C LEU A 173 -31.68 8.91 -8.46
N ARG A 174 -31.00 8.31 -9.45
CA ARG A 174 -29.53 8.33 -9.46
C ARG A 174 -28.95 9.74 -9.59
N LEU A 175 -29.56 10.57 -10.43
CA LEU A 175 -29.16 11.99 -10.61
C LEU A 175 -29.42 12.83 -9.36
N ALA A 176 -30.44 12.50 -8.57
CA ALA A 176 -30.73 13.22 -7.33
C ALA A 176 -29.73 12.90 -6.19
N ILE A 177 -29.00 11.76 -6.30
CA ILE A 177 -27.99 11.31 -5.32
C ILE A 177 -26.59 11.78 -5.72
N ALA A 178 -26.36 12.03 -7.02
CA ALA A 178 -25.06 12.45 -7.56
C ALA A 178 -24.86 13.97 -7.45
#